data_a8aa07a6cda5076f97a27dcb44d98740
#
_entry.id   a8aa07a6cda5076f97a27dcb44d98740
#
_cell.length_a   1.000
_cell.length_b   1.000
_cell.length_c   1.000
_cell.angle_alpha   90.00
_cell.angle_beta   90.00
_cell.angle_gamma   90.00
#
_symmetry.space_group_name_H-M   'P 1'
#
loop_
_entity.id
_entity.type
_entity.pdbx_description
1 polymer ?
#
loop_
_entity_poly.entity_id
_entity_poly.type
_entity_poly.pdbx_seq_one_letter_code
_entity_poly.pdbx_strand_id
1 'polypeptide(L)'
;MFNKDASPRMNPVNPDDALLQRRKILQLAGASTLLCCVASSDLSAADALPKAGINAGDLLVTTRDDTGTPLKASDIKLGGKPLLVYPFDIDTKKPRSESRLNKLLLVRVDPKDLSEEARARSVDGVLAFSAVCTHQGCDVTEWKASEKTLLCFCHSSQYNPVNNGAVAVGPASRALPSCSLAEKDGVLVLASGISAKPGV
;
A
#
# COMPACT_ATOMS: atom_id res chain seq x y z
N MET A 1 -69.79 -3.86 -12.41
CA MET A 1 -69.63 -3.98 -10.93
C MET A 1 -68.60 -5.09 -10.67
N PHE A 2 -67.41 -4.72 -10.47
CA PHE A 2 -66.29 -5.64 -10.15
C PHE A 2 -66.09 -5.62 -8.65
N ASN A 3 -66.14 -6.78 -8.02
CA ASN A 3 -65.89 -6.93 -6.60
C ASN A 3 -64.35 -7.16 -6.41
N LYS A 4 -63.71 -6.25 -5.65
CA LYS A 4 -62.37 -6.34 -5.14
C LYS A 4 -62.40 -6.97 -3.75
N ASP A 5 -61.28 -7.56 -3.39
CA ASP A 5 -60.79 -7.94 -2.07
C ASP A 5 -60.95 -9.40 -1.63
N ALA A 6 -59.86 -10.12 -1.81
CA ALA A 6 -59.46 -11.17 -0.87
C ALA A 6 -57.92 -11.32 -0.91
N SER A 7 -57.21 -10.54 -0.07
CA SER A 7 -55.82 -10.83 0.30
C SER A 7 -55.77 -11.99 1.30
N PRO A 8 -54.89 -12.98 1.13
CA PRO A 8 -54.73 -14.04 2.12
C PRO A 8 -53.94 -13.49 3.33
N ARG A 9 -54.52 -13.64 4.53
CA ARG A 9 -53.88 -13.37 5.80
C ARG A 9 -52.79 -14.42 6.06
N MET A 10 -51.57 -13.99 6.18
CA MET A 10 -50.50 -14.82 6.73
C MET A 10 -50.68 -14.98 8.24
N ASN A 11 -50.78 -16.22 8.70
CA ASN A 11 -50.77 -16.55 10.11
C ASN A 11 -49.35 -16.36 10.66
N PRO A 12 -49.18 -15.82 11.89
CA PRO A 12 -47.88 -15.70 12.52
C PRO A 12 -47.35 -17.09 12.89
N VAL A 13 -46.09 -17.35 12.49
CA VAL A 13 -45.36 -18.57 12.85
C VAL A 13 -45.02 -18.52 14.33
N ASN A 14 -45.43 -19.51 15.09
CA ASN A 14 -45.17 -19.64 16.51
C ASN A 14 -43.65 -19.92 16.73
N PRO A 15 -42.94 -19.13 17.55
CA PRO A 15 -41.51 -19.30 17.78
C PRO A 15 -41.12 -20.64 18.44
N ASP A 16 -42.07 -21.35 19.04
CA ASP A 16 -41.81 -22.65 19.71
C ASP A 16 -41.67 -23.82 18.73
N ASP A 17 -42.20 -23.71 17.49
CA ASP A 17 -42.07 -24.76 16.46
C ASP A 17 -40.62 -24.81 15.88
N ALA A 18 -39.91 -23.69 15.90
CA ALA A 18 -38.52 -23.66 15.40
C ALA A 18 -37.53 -24.37 16.29
N LEU A 19 -37.83 -24.53 17.58
CA LEU A 19 -36.96 -25.22 18.57
C LEU A 19 -37.11 -26.72 18.56
N LEU A 20 -38.29 -27.24 18.22
CA LEU A 20 -38.57 -28.67 18.17
C LEU A 20 -37.96 -29.38 16.96
N GLN A 21 -37.79 -28.69 15.85
CA GLN A 21 -37.13 -29.26 14.65
C GLN A 21 -35.62 -29.43 14.80
N ARG A 22 -34.98 -28.65 15.63
CA ARG A 22 -33.53 -28.77 15.88
C ARG A 22 -33.11 -29.93 16.76
N ARG A 23 -34.03 -30.53 17.52
CA ARG A 23 -33.75 -31.65 18.43
C ARG A 23 -33.86 -33.06 17.83
N LYS A 24 -34.41 -33.20 16.63
CA LYS A 24 -34.58 -34.50 15.95
C LYS A 24 -33.45 -34.95 15.03
N ILE A 25 -32.41 -34.15 14.85
CA ILE A 25 -31.30 -34.47 13.94
C ILE A 25 -30.11 -35.09 14.70
N LEU A 26 -30.14 -35.20 16.02
CA LEU A 26 -29.02 -35.63 16.83
C LEU A 26 -29.08 -37.07 17.38
N GLN A 27 -29.95 -37.92 16.84
CA GLN A 27 -30.00 -39.33 17.29
C GLN A 27 -30.05 -40.31 16.13
N LEU A 28 -28.95 -40.39 15.35
CA LEU A 28 -28.64 -41.56 14.52
C LEU A 28 -27.19 -41.44 14.03
N ALA A 29 -26.24 -41.79 14.87
CA ALA A 29 -24.87 -42.07 14.43
C ALA A 29 -24.36 -43.27 15.20
N GLY A 30 -24.72 -44.44 14.69
CA GLY A 30 -24.12 -45.70 15.09
C GLY A 30 -22.66 -45.79 14.63
N ALA A 31 -21.87 -46.42 15.46
CA ALA A 31 -20.45 -46.68 15.29
C ALA A 31 -20.10 -47.31 13.94
N SER A 32 -19.17 -46.71 13.22
CA SER A 32 -18.30 -47.37 12.25
C SER A 32 -16.96 -46.66 12.28
N THR A 33 -16.00 -47.30 12.95
CA THR A 33 -14.60 -46.94 12.92
C THR A 33 -14.03 -47.27 11.57
N LEU A 34 -14.03 -46.28 10.66
CA LEU A 34 -13.16 -46.27 9.52
C LEU A 34 -11.97 -45.37 9.82
N LEU A 35 -10.82 -46.03 9.98
CA LEU A 35 -9.49 -45.41 10.04
C LEU A 35 -9.21 -44.74 8.68
N CYS A 36 -9.66 -43.51 8.50
CA CYS A 36 -9.33 -42.72 7.36
C CYS A 36 -8.04 -41.96 7.66
N CYS A 37 -6.94 -42.41 7.08
CA CYS A 37 -5.71 -41.64 6.97
C CYS A 37 -6.06 -40.28 6.33
N VAL A 38 -6.23 -39.26 7.16
CA VAL A 38 -6.23 -37.86 6.69
C VAL A 38 -4.79 -37.59 6.27
N ALA A 39 -4.54 -37.76 4.96
CA ALA A 39 -3.42 -37.07 4.34
C ALA A 39 -3.65 -35.59 4.62
N SER A 40 -2.84 -35.02 5.49
CA SER A 40 -2.73 -33.57 5.66
C SER A 40 -2.26 -33.03 4.32
N SER A 41 -3.20 -32.61 3.48
CA SER A 41 -2.89 -31.78 2.35
C SER A 41 -2.33 -30.49 2.95
N ASP A 42 -1.00 -30.35 2.88
CA ASP A 42 -0.36 -29.06 3.05
C ASP A 42 -1.04 -28.11 2.05
N LEU A 43 -1.96 -27.31 2.58
CA LEU A 43 -2.48 -26.16 1.85
C LEU A 43 -1.28 -25.23 1.65
N SER A 44 -0.61 -25.45 0.50
CA SER A 44 0.46 -24.59 0.06
C SER A 44 -0.05 -23.17 0.08
N ALA A 45 0.66 -22.30 0.81
CA ALA A 45 0.38 -20.86 0.95
C ALA A 45 0.62 -20.09 -0.38
N ALA A 46 0.17 -20.64 -1.50
CA ALA A 46 0.50 -20.16 -2.86
C ALA A 46 -0.57 -19.28 -3.50
N ASP A 47 -1.68 -18.97 -2.80
CA ASP A 47 -2.75 -18.12 -3.35
C ASP A 47 -3.15 -16.97 -2.42
N ALA A 48 -2.20 -16.36 -1.72
CA ALA A 48 -2.44 -15.05 -1.15
C ALA A 48 -2.56 -14.06 -2.30
N LEU A 49 -3.76 -13.52 -2.52
CA LEU A 49 -3.96 -12.40 -3.44
C LEU A 49 -2.92 -11.31 -3.16
N PRO A 50 -2.25 -10.75 -4.18
CA PRO A 50 -1.25 -9.72 -3.98
C PRO A 50 -1.87 -8.58 -3.16
N LYS A 51 -1.24 -8.21 -2.05
CA LYS A 51 -1.67 -7.05 -1.26
C LYS A 51 -1.61 -5.82 -2.16
N ALA A 52 -2.77 -5.22 -2.45
CA ALA A 52 -2.80 -3.98 -3.23
C ALA A 52 -2.10 -2.86 -2.47
N GLY A 53 -1.46 -1.94 -3.19
CA GLY A 53 -0.85 -0.76 -2.61
C GLY A 53 0.63 -0.91 -2.25
N ILE A 54 1.12 -0.03 -1.40
CA ILE A 54 2.51 0.11 -0.96
C ILE A 54 2.67 -0.61 0.37
N ASN A 55 3.51 -1.64 0.44
CA ASN A 55 3.63 -2.49 1.62
C ASN A 55 5.04 -2.49 2.21
N ALA A 56 5.13 -2.66 3.53
CA ALA A 56 6.40 -2.95 4.17
C ALA A 56 6.98 -4.29 3.63
N GLY A 57 8.29 -4.33 3.41
CA GLY A 57 8.99 -5.46 2.84
C GLY A 57 9.13 -5.42 1.31
N ASP A 58 8.39 -4.57 0.60
CA ASP A 58 8.58 -4.40 -0.83
C ASP A 58 9.97 -3.85 -1.14
N LEU A 59 10.61 -4.37 -2.18
CA LEU A 59 11.81 -3.77 -2.77
C LEU A 59 11.45 -2.51 -3.56
N LEU A 60 12.44 -1.76 -3.97
CA LEU A 60 12.24 -0.59 -4.81
C LEU A 60 12.96 -0.78 -6.15
N VAL A 61 12.22 -0.60 -7.25
CA VAL A 61 12.72 -0.73 -8.62
C VAL A 61 12.37 0.52 -9.41
N THR A 62 13.16 0.84 -10.44
CA THR A 62 12.84 2.02 -11.29
C THR A 62 11.52 1.80 -12.05
N THR A 63 10.84 2.89 -12.41
CA THR A 63 9.57 2.81 -13.16
C THR A 63 9.68 2.19 -14.55
N ARG A 64 10.90 1.91 -15.01
CA ARG A 64 11.19 1.31 -16.33
C ARG A 64 11.74 -0.11 -16.21
N ASP A 65 11.90 -0.60 -14.99
CA ASP A 65 12.49 -1.92 -14.75
C ASP A 65 11.39 -2.91 -14.35
N ASP A 66 11.09 -3.81 -15.28
CA ASP A 66 10.15 -4.92 -15.06
C ASP A 66 10.87 -6.19 -14.56
N THR A 67 12.19 -6.17 -14.48
CA THR A 67 13.01 -7.34 -14.10
C THR A 67 13.14 -7.51 -12.60
N GLY A 68 12.86 -6.44 -11.85
CA GLY A 68 12.92 -6.45 -10.39
C GLY A 68 14.32 -6.22 -9.82
N THR A 69 15.19 -5.49 -10.53
CA THR A 69 16.52 -5.12 -10.05
C THR A 69 16.39 -4.14 -8.87
N PRO A 70 16.72 -4.54 -7.63
CA PRO A 70 16.52 -3.71 -6.47
C PRO A 70 17.55 -2.58 -6.41
N LEU A 71 17.12 -1.42 -5.95
CA LEU A 71 17.94 -0.22 -5.81
C LEU A 71 18.73 -0.21 -4.51
N LYS A 72 19.93 0.38 -4.57
CA LYS A 72 20.79 0.70 -3.43
C LYS A 72 20.74 2.20 -3.14
N ALA A 73 21.11 2.60 -1.94
CA ALA A 73 21.21 4.02 -1.61
C ALA A 73 22.22 4.77 -2.51
N SER A 74 23.30 4.10 -2.94
CA SER A 74 24.31 4.66 -3.86
C SER A 74 23.77 4.99 -5.25
N ASP A 75 22.67 4.37 -5.69
CA ASP A 75 22.09 4.60 -7.01
C ASP A 75 21.32 5.92 -7.07
N ILE A 76 21.00 6.51 -5.92
CA ILE A 76 20.32 7.80 -5.80
C ILE A 76 21.36 8.91 -5.65
N LYS A 77 21.40 9.83 -6.62
CA LYS A 77 22.36 10.93 -6.64
C LYS A 77 22.06 11.92 -5.51
N LEU A 78 23.07 12.25 -4.71
CA LEU A 78 22.99 13.28 -3.66
C LEU A 78 22.65 14.64 -4.27
N GLY A 79 21.60 15.30 -3.79
CA GLY A 79 21.11 16.59 -4.27
C GLY A 79 20.71 16.60 -5.74
N GLY A 80 20.42 15.43 -6.30
CA GLY A 80 20.05 15.26 -7.70
C GLY A 80 18.53 15.22 -7.91
N LYS A 81 18.14 15.12 -9.18
CA LYS A 81 16.75 14.90 -9.59
C LYS A 81 16.20 13.65 -8.93
N PRO A 82 14.94 13.67 -8.44
CA PRO A 82 14.31 12.49 -7.85
C PRO A 82 14.24 11.31 -8.82
N LEU A 83 14.48 10.11 -8.31
CA LEU A 83 14.32 8.87 -9.06
C LEU A 83 12.89 8.34 -8.85
N LEU A 84 12.15 8.16 -9.93
CA LEU A 84 10.81 7.58 -9.87
C LEU A 84 10.89 6.06 -9.82
N VAL A 85 10.17 5.48 -8.87
CA VAL A 85 10.21 4.04 -8.57
C VAL A 85 8.81 3.46 -8.33
N TYR A 86 8.70 2.15 -8.46
CA TYR A 86 7.57 1.38 -7.93
C TYR A 86 8.06 0.43 -6.83
N PRO A 87 7.22 0.17 -5.81
CA PRO A 87 7.41 -0.97 -4.94
C PRO A 87 7.37 -2.27 -5.76
N PHE A 88 8.22 -3.21 -5.41
CA PHE A 88 8.31 -4.52 -6.06
C PHE A 88 7.98 -5.60 -5.04
N ASP A 89 6.92 -6.33 -5.32
CA ASP A 89 6.45 -7.43 -4.50
C ASP A 89 7.36 -8.66 -4.69
N ILE A 90 8.04 -9.09 -3.62
CA ILE A 90 8.97 -10.21 -3.65
C ILE A 90 8.27 -11.57 -3.80
N ASP A 91 7.01 -11.68 -3.38
CA ASP A 91 6.25 -12.92 -3.44
C ASP A 91 5.72 -13.17 -4.86
N THR A 92 5.13 -12.15 -5.46
CA THR A 92 4.59 -12.22 -6.83
C THR A 92 5.64 -11.95 -7.90
N LYS A 93 6.82 -11.44 -7.52
CA LYS A 93 7.92 -11.02 -8.41
C LYS A 93 7.47 -10.01 -9.47
N LYS A 94 6.67 -9.04 -9.06
CA LYS A 94 6.13 -8.00 -9.95
C LYS A 94 6.21 -6.61 -9.31
N PRO A 95 6.47 -5.55 -10.11
CA PRO A 95 6.32 -4.19 -9.65
C PRO A 95 4.83 -3.90 -9.44
N ARG A 96 4.50 -3.14 -8.38
CA ARG A 96 3.12 -2.71 -8.09
C ARG A 96 2.73 -1.49 -8.95
N SER A 97 2.84 -1.64 -10.27
CA SER A 97 2.60 -0.59 -11.26
C SER A 97 1.14 -0.48 -11.72
N GLU A 98 0.25 -1.32 -11.19
CA GLU A 98 -1.18 -1.35 -11.52
C GLU A 98 -1.91 -0.04 -11.18
N SER A 99 -1.35 0.75 -10.28
CA SER A 99 -1.86 2.08 -9.94
C SER A 99 -0.74 3.11 -9.93
N ARG A 100 -0.97 4.27 -10.57
CA ARG A 100 -0.06 5.42 -10.46
C ARG A 100 0.08 5.94 -9.02
N LEU A 101 -0.88 5.65 -8.15
CA LEU A 101 -0.84 6.04 -6.74
C LEU A 101 0.23 5.25 -5.96
N ASN A 102 0.70 4.13 -6.49
CA ASN A 102 1.81 3.35 -5.94
C ASN A 102 3.18 3.91 -6.33
N LYS A 103 3.21 4.88 -7.28
CA LYS A 103 4.46 5.50 -7.71
C LYS A 103 5.07 6.31 -6.57
N LEU A 104 6.32 6.02 -6.28
CA LEU A 104 7.13 6.74 -5.31
C LEU A 104 8.24 7.52 -6.04
N LEU A 105 8.78 8.51 -5.36
CA LEU A 105 10.03 9.16 -5.71
C LEU A 105 11.05 8.96 -4.59
N LEU A 106 12.29 8.71 -4.98
CA LEU A 106 13.43 8.69 -4.08
C LEU A 106 14.25 9.95 -4.28
N VAL A 107 14.61 10.63 -3.20
CA VAL A 107 15.53 11.76 -3.21
C VAL A 107 16.60 11.53 -2.15
N ARG A 108 17.85 11.87 -2.46
CA ARG A 108 18.96 11.78 -1.51
C ARG A 108 19.44 13.17 -1.16
N VAL A 109 19.47 13.48 0.12
CA VAL A 109 19.97 14.73 0.70
C VAL A 109 21.07 14.43 1.71
N ASP A 110 21.87 15.44 2.08
CA ASP A 110 22.91 15.24 3.10
C ASP A 110 22.22 14.83 4.42
N PRO A 111 22.59 13.70 5.04
CA PRO A 111 22.02 13.27 6.31
C PRO A 111 22.09 14.31 7.43
N LYS A 112 23.06 15.24 7.35
CA LYS A 112 23.21 16.34 8.32
C LYS A 112 22.09 17.37 8.23
N ASP A 113 21.52 17.54 7.04
CA ASP A 113 20.41 18.49 6.81
C ASP A 113 19.05 17.95 7.28
N LEU A 114 18.94 16.64 7.51
CA LEU A 114 17.69 15.99 7.87
C LEU A 114 17.24 16.34 9.30
N SER A 115 15.93 16.64 9.46
CA SER A 115 15.30 16.61 10.77
C SER A 115 15.44 15.22 11.41
N GLU A 116 15.35 15.13 12.73
CA GLU A 116 15.43 13.86 13.45
C GLU A 116 14.39 12.83 12.91
N GLU A 117 13.17 13.30 12.71
CA GLU A 117 12.08 12.47 12.17
C GLU A 117 12.34 12.01 10.73
N ALA A 118 12.85 12.89 9.85
CA ALA A 118 13.20 12.52 8.48
C ALA A 118 14.38 11.54 8.46
N ARG A 119 15.35 11.73 9.35
CA ARG A 119 16.51 10.84 9.49
C ARG A 119 16.10 9.43 9.91
N ALA A 120 15.18 9.31 10.87
CA ALA A 120 14.67 8.02 11.35
C ALA A 120 13.97 7.18 10.25
N ARG A 121 13.56 7.82 9.15
CA ARG A 121 12.88 7.18 8.00
C ARG A 121 13.76 7.02 6.77
N SER A 122 15.02 7.47 6.84
CA SER A 122 15.97 7.48 5.73
C SER A 122 16.98 6.36 5.82
N VAL A 123 17.56 6.02 4.67
CA VAL A 123 18.78 5.21 4.57
C VAL A 123 19.84 6.03 3.84
N ASP A 124 20.94 6.34 4.51
CA ASP A 124 22.05 7.13 3.96
C ASP A 124 21.59 8.43 3.27
N GLY A 125 20.62 9.12 3.90
CA GLY A 125 20.03 10.35 3.37
C GLY A 125 19.00 10.17 2.26
N VAL A 126 18.72 8.93 1.85
CA VAL A 126 17.66 8.62 0.89
C VAL A 126 16.31 8.63 1.61
N LEU A 127 15.35 9.36 1.05
CA LEU A 127 13.97 9.48 1.51
C LEU A 127 13.03 9.03 0.42
N ALA A 128 11.89 8.41 0.81
CA ALA A 128 10.84 7.98 -0.09
C ALA A 128 9.54 8.77 0.15
N PHE A 129 9.00 9.36 -0.91
CA PHE A 129 7.72 10.06 -0.89
C PHE A 129 6.82 9.57 -2.02
N SER A 130 5.50 9.81 -1.90
CA SER A 130 4.60 9.70 -3.03
C SER A 130 5.07 10.59 -4.18
N ALA A 131 5.10 10.05 -5.39
CA ALA A 131 5.34 10.86 -6.58
C ALA A 131 4.10 11.67 -7.01
N VAL A 132 2.96 11.54 -6.30
CA VAL A 132 1.68 12.15 -6.65
C VAL A 132 1.45 13.41 -5.82
N CYS A 133 1.42 14.56 -6.49
CA CYS A 133 1.23 15.88 -5.89
C CYS A 133 -0.11 15.98 -5.15
N THR A 134 -0.09 16.58 -3.96
CA THR A 134 -1.26 16.73 -3.11
C THR A 134 -2.15 17.94 -3.46
N HIS A 135 -1.84 18.66 -4.55
CA HIS A 135 -2.70 19.71 -5.09
C HIS A 135 -3.77 19.14 -6.03
N GLN A 136 -3.36 18.57 -7.17
CA GLN A 136 -4.26 18.00 -8.20
C GLN A 136 -3.73 16.69 -8.80
N GLY A 137 -2.84 16.02 -8.09
CA GLY A 137 -2.41 14.68 -8.46
C GLY A 137 -1.39 14.61 -9.61
N CYS A 138 -0.78 15.70 -10.07
CA CYS A 138 0.33 15.63 -11.04
C CYS A 138 1.55 14.92 -10.45
N ASP A 139 2.46 14.44 -11.31
CA ASP A 139 3.70 13.84 -10.84
C ASP A 139 4.69 14.93 -10.34
N VAL A 140 5.33 14.65 -9.22
CA VAL A 140 6.44 15.44 -8.67
C VAL A 140 7.73 14.83 -9.20
N THR A 141 8.42 15.53 -10.10
CA THR A 141 9.54 14.95 -10.87
C THR A 141 10.83 15.74 -10.79
N GLU A 142 10.79 16.96 -10.26
CA GLU A 142 11.94 17.85 -10.34
C GLU A 142 12.52 18.21 -8.97
N TRP A 143 13.78 18.64 -9.01
CA TRP A 143 14.56 19.11 -7.88
C TRP A 143 15.00 20.56 -8.12
N LYS A 144 14.63 21.46 -7.19
CA LYS A 144 15.15 22.82 -7.15
C LYS A 144 16.36 22.88 -6.22
N ALA A 145 17.54 22.79 -6.78
CA ALA A 145 18.79 22.69 -6.00
C ALA A 145 19.03 23.93 -5.11
N SER A 146 18.65 25.14 -5.58
CA SER A 146 18.79 26.39 -4.83
C SER A 146 17.98 26.41 -3.54
N GLU A 147 16.80 25.77 -3.55
CA GLU A 147 15.86 25.76 -2.44
C GLU A 147 15.81 24.41 -1.71
N LYS A 148 16.55 23.43 -2.23
CA LYS A 148 16.54 22.03 -1.74
C LYS A 148 15.12 21.46 -1.63
N THR A 149 14.28 21.71 -2.65
CA THR A 149 12.87 21.29 -2.66
C THR A 149 12.55 20.39 -3.86
N LEU A 150 11.58 19.51 -3.66
CA LEU A 150 10.91 18.76 -4.72
C LEU A 150 9.87 19.67 -5.40
N LEU A 151 9.78 19.63 -6.72
CA LEU A 151 8.89 20.50 -7.48
C LEU A 151 7.90 19.71 -8.33
N CYS A 152 6.63 20.09 -8.24
CA CYS A 152 5.57 19.73 -9.17
C CYS A 152 5.37 20.85 -10.20
N PHE A 153 5.59 20.57 -11.48
CA PHE A 153 5.51 21.59 -12.54
C PHE A 153 4.11 22.11 -12.83
N CYS A 154 3.06 21.30 -12.55
CA CYS A 154 1.70 21.70 -12.95
C CYS A 154 1.28 23.06 -12.39
N HIS A 155 1.54 23.30 -11.11
CA HIS A 155 1.14 24.54 -10.43
C HIS A 155 2.21 25.01 -9.44
N SER A 156 3.46 24.61 -9.67
CA SER A 156 4.63 25.05 -8.92
C SER A 156 4.59 24.74 -7.40
N SER A 157 3.83 23.72 -6.98
CA SER A 157 3.90 23.25 -5.60
C SER A 157 5.28 22.68 -5.31
N GLN A 158 5.88 23.11 -4.20
CA GLN A 158 7.19 22.68 -3.75
C GLN A 158 7.09 22.03 -2.37
N TYR A 159 7.88 21.00 -2.16
CA TYR A 159 7.88 20.20 -0.93
C TYR A 159 9.28 20.09 -0.37
N ASN A 160 9.41 20.26 0.93
CA ASN A 160 10.69 20.20 1.64
C ASN A 160 10.94 18.77 2.15
N PRO A 161 11.83 17.98 1.53
CA PRO A 161 12.08 16.60 1.93
C PRO A 161 12.76 16.48 3.30
N VAL A 162 13.59 17.47 3.70
CA VAL A 162 14.28 17.44 5.00
C VAL A 162 13.32 17.70 6.17
N ASN A 163 12.14 18.26 5.88
CA ASN A 163 11.05 18.46 6.83
C ASN A 163 9.82 17.65 6.39
N ASN A 164 9.96 16.33 6.31
CA ASN A 164 8.87 15.36 6.09
C ASN A 164 7.97 15.61 4.89
N GLY A 165 8.51 16.22 3.81
CA GLY A 165 7.71 16.54 2.63
C GLY A 165 6.72 17.68 2.83
N ALA A 166 6.91 18.51 3.84
CA ALA A 166 6.06 19.67 4.10
C ALA A 166 5.98 20.60 2.89
N VAL A 167 4.81 21.21 2.67
CA VAL A 167 4.66 22.21 1.61
C VAL A 167 5.50 23.44 1.94
N ALA A 168 6.43 23.78 1.04
CA ALA A 168 7.26 24.97 1.16
C ALA A 168 6.65 26.15 0.39
N VAL A 169 6.12 25.89 -0.82
CA VAL A 169 5.56 26.92 -1.72
C VAL A 169 4.44 26.28 -2.55
N GLY A 170 3.48 27.08 -2.99
CA GLY A 170 2.46 26.70 -3.96
C GLY A 170 1.13 26.26 -3.35
N PRO A 171 0.20 25.83 -4.20
CA PRO A 171 -1.20 25.61 -3.79
C PRO A 171 -1.47 24.22 -3.18
N ALA A 172 -0.49 23.35 -2.99
CA ALA A 172 -0.69 22.08 -2.33
C ALA A 172 -1.18 22.28 -0.89
N SER A 173 -2.17 21.51 -0.45
CA SER A 173 -2.84 21.68 0.84
C SER A 173 -2.21 20.90 1.99
N ARG A 174 -1.36 19.90 1.68
CA ARG A 174 -0.73 19.00 2.67
C ARG A 174 0.61 18.47 2.19
N ALA A 175 1.42 17.99 3.13
CA ALA A 175 2.70 17.37 2.85
C ALA A 175 2.56 16.18 1.87
N LEU A 176 3.65 15.86 1.15
CA LEU A 176 3.73 14.62 0.40
C LEU A 176 3.71 13.43 1.35
N PRO A 177 2.83 12.44 1.13
CA PRO A 177 2.89 11.19 1.86
C PRO A 177 4.24 10.50 1.69
N SER A 178 4.73 9.86 2.72
CA SER A 178 6.05 9.28 2.78
C SER A 178 6.02 7.83 3.23
N CYS A 179 7.09 7.09 2.90
CA CYS A 179 7.37 5.76 3.43
C CYS A 179 8.68 5.79 4.22
N SER A 180 8.81 4.95 5.23
CA SER A 180 10.09 4.69 5.86
C SER A 180 10.88 3.69 5.03
N LEU A 181 12.20 3.90 4.94
CA LEU A 181 13.14 3.01 4.28
C LEU A 181 13.93 2.20 5.31
N ALA A 182 14.36 1.03 4.92
CA ALA A 182 15.40 0.25 5.58
C ALA A 182 16.37 -0.29 4.52
N GLU A 183 17.54 -0.72 4.98
CA GLU A 183 18.47 -1.46 4.14
C GLU A 183 18.43 -2.93 4.57
N LYS A 184 18.31 -3.82 3.59
CA LYS A 184 18.40 -5.26 3.77
C LYS A 184 19.28 -5.84 2.67
N ASP A 185 20.30 -6.58 3.05
CA ASP A 185 21.27 -7.20 2.11
C ASP A 185 21.88 -6.20 1.11
N GLY A 186 22.10 -4.94 1.56
CA GLY A 186 22.69 -3.87 0.76
C GLY A 186 21.73 -3.22 -0.24
N VAL A 187 20.42 -3.49 -0.18
CA VAL A 187 19.41 -2.87 -1.05
C VAL A 187 18.34 -2.15 -0.22
N LEU A 188 17.69 -1.17 -0.84
CA LEU A 188 16.60 -0.41 -0.23
C LEU A 188 15.31 -1.25 -0.20
N VAL A 189 14.69 -1.28 0.96
CA VAL A 189 13.36 -1.88 1.17
C VAL A 189 12.44 -0.88 1.87
N LEU A 190 11.13 -1.01 1.64
CA LEU A 190 10.15 -0.27 2.42
C LEU A 190 10.03 -0.86 3.83
N ALA A 191 10.28 -0.04 4.84
CA ALA A 191 10.10 -0.42 6.25
C ALA A 191 8.65 -0.19 6.71
N SER A 192 7.89 0.64 6.00
CA SER A 192 6.48 0.91 6.29
C SER A 192 5.66 1.04 5.01
N GLY A 193 4.34 0.89 5.12
CA GLY A 193 3.42 1.39 4.11
C GLY A 193 3.46 2.92 4.02
N ILE A 194 2.66 3.50 3.13
CA ILE A 194 2.61 4.95 2.94
C ILE A 194 1.86 5.64 4.09
N SER A 195 2.34 6.79 4.53
CA SER A 195 1.85 7.52 5.72
C SER A 195 0.43 8.10 5.55
N ALA A 196 -0.01 8.35 4.32
CA ALA A 196 -1.33 8.89 4.01
C ALA A 196 -1.71 8.54 2.56
N LYS A 197 -3.00 8.71 2.20
CA LYS A 197 -3.46 8.50 0.82
C LYS A 197 -2.70 9.40 -0.16
N PRO A 198 -2.10 8.86 -1.24
CA PRO A 198 -1.46 9.67 -2.29
C PRO A 198 -2.46 10.53 -3.05
N GLY A 199 -1.98 11.67 -3.55
CA GLY A 199 -2.79 12.60 -4.34
C GLY A 199 -3.78 13.41 -3.50
N VAL A 200 -4.93 13.69 -4.05
CA VAL A 200 -5.98 14.56 -3.44
C VAL A 200 -6.93 13.75 -2.59
#